data_1be35e10b93828335f0f7113462994f2
#
_entry.id   1be35e10b93828335f0f7113462994f2
#
_cell.length_a   1.000
_cell.length_b   1.000
_cell.length_c   1.000
_cell.angle_alpha   90.00
_cell.angle_beta   90.00
_cell.angle_gamma   90.00
#
_symmetry.space_group_name_H-M   'P 1'
#
loop_
_entity.id
_entity.type
_entity.pdbx_description
1 polymer ?
#
loop_
_entity_poly.entity_id
_entity_poly.type
_entity_poly.pdbx_seq_one_letter_code
_entity_poly.pdbx_strand_id
1 'polypeptide(L)'
;KDSAPFGLLWPPLPHRVSRVNHNRTPLRVYLTCATLVLVPPTLIMQWLDEMEKHCEPRLLRVLCISDIGSEMPAASQLSQDYDVVLMTHARFGKEAGDDQSIRSDLDKSPLMQVYWKRLIIDEGDMVAGDSLLVRLCTYLHVERRWIVTGTPTQALVGASALHVVGDGSGVPTHTKEMNWSASDRKNLDKLKHLLVRFLRLQPMYGSHLNTYSATNASNLPSFKERDWITLMGSGINDMGEWPAKRRLYNMLSRLMVRNRAKDVEHECPLPPLERRIVSLSMSSHECMTYNVLQSLIMLNAALSQEKDKDYFFHTGNKKTLASVMENVAMACFHFAGFEFLRQVQRAHDHILQQLNKPHGVAEQFKQEAVEALYQISAALQDQTWREHVQQGDVLYKAEHPEERLLLSWSRRGSIWLTSEELLFLRNEYYKKSAHVLDARGLFEELLRCGAQYKHRKTGCTVSSATHRSPKTISTPKRNEPFLSEPSRVPALPAAFDDVLVHTSTSTKLNGILQEILEAVPGEKVLVFSTLHQVLNEIAKALELCRVPFLIYVSGMPQHLRNTYVNAFTHESQFRCLLMSTAIGGSGLDLHCASRIILTEPIWQWDLESQAVKRAWRIGQTRRVL
;
A
#
# COMPACT_ATOMS: atom_id res chain seq x y z
N LYS A 1 -33.58 33.17 -16.25
CA LYS A 1 -34.76 32.28 -16.29
C LYS A 1 -34.20 30.90 -16.61
N ASP A 2 -34.17 30.02 -15.61
CA ASP A 2 -33.69 28.66 -15.78
C ASP A 2 -34.60 27.89 -16.72
N SER A 3 -34.14 27.63 -17.92
CA SER A 3 -34.83 26.77 -18.90
C SER A 3 -34.54 25.29 -18.71
N ALA A 4 -33.76 24.91 -17.68
CA ALA A 4 -33.39 23.53 -17.41
C ALA A 4 -34.61 22.67 -17.00
N PRO A 5 -34.82 21.50 -17.57
CA PRO A 5 -35.90 20.63 -17.19
C PRO A 5 -35.72 20.18 -15.73
N PHE A 6 -36.81 20.24 -14.95
CA PHE A 6 -36.77 19.81 -13.54
C PHE A 6 -38.00 18.98 -13.19
N GLY A 7 -37.84 18.15 -12.17
CA GLY A 7 -38.88 17.41 -11.50
C GLY A 7 -39.04 17.84 -10.05
N LEU A 8 -40.19 17.52 -9.48
CA LEU A 8 -40.45 17.72 -8.06
C LEU A 8 -40.48 16.36 -7.36
N LEU A 9 -39.54 16.14 -6.48
CA LEU A 9 -39.50 14.95 -5.64
C LEU A 9 -40.19 15.22 -4.31
N TRP A 10 -41.24 14.48 -4.04
CA TRP A 10 -41.94 14.56 -2.77
C TRP A 10 -41.26 13.64 -1.75
N PRO A 11 -41.00 14.13 -0.52
CA PRO A 11 -40.52 13.25 0.53
C PRO A 11 -41.53 12.13 0.81
N PRO A 12 -41.08 10.90 1.13
CA PRO A 12 -41.99 9.76 1.37
C PRO A 12 -42.98 10.07 2.50
N LEU A 13 -44.19 9.57 2.38
CA LEU A 13 -45.25 9.70 3.39
C LEU A 13 -44.76 9.07 4.70
N PRO A 14 -44.80 9.78 5.85
CA PRO A 14 -44.58 9.14 7.12
C PRO A 14 -45.70 8.12 7.39
N HIS A 15 -45.35 6.95 7.87
CA HIS A 15 -46.31 5.87 8.17
C HIS A 15 -47.29 6.17 9.32
N ARG A 16 -47.05 7.22 10.09
CA ARG A 16 -47.97 7.78 11.09
C ARG A 16 -48.28 9.23 10.73
N VAL A 17 -49.52 9.52 10.46
CA VAL A 17 -50.03 10.88 10.40
C VAL A 17 -50.00 11.44 11.81
N SER A 18 -48.89 12.03 12.20
CA SER A 18 -48.83 12.91 13.36
C SER A 18 -49.61 14.18 13.01
N ARG A 19 -50.42 14.69 13.92
CA ARG A 19 -51.20 15.91 13.76
C ARG A 19 -50.36 17.20 13.63
N VAL A 20 -49.05 17.09 13.50
CA VAL A 20 -48.16 18.17 13.24
C VAL A 20 -48.10 18.38 11.72
N ASN A 21 -48.58 19.51 11.25
CA ASN A 21 -48.43 19.98 9.89
C ASN A 21 -46.93 20.11 9.55
N HIS A 22 -46.37 19.06 9.00
CA HIS A 22 -45.10 19.16 8.36
C HIS A 22 -45.32 19.87 7.02
N ASN A 23 -44.88 21.10 6.89
CA ASN A 23 -44.73 21.82 5.62
C ASN A 23 -43.80 20.93 4.74
N ARG A 24 -44.42 20.11 3.89
CA ARG A 24 -43.68 19.29 2.93
C ARG A 24 -43.44 20.13 1.72
N THR A 25 -42.25 20.67 1.61
CA THR A 25 -41.80 21.28 0.37
C THR A 25 -41.19 20.19 -0.51
N PRO A 26 -41.65 20.04 -1.75
CA PRO A 26 -41.02 19.13 -2.69
C PRO A 26 -39.60 19.63 -3.02
N LEU A 27 -38.65 18.70 -3.10
CA LEU A 27 -37.31 19.03 -3.56
C LEU A 27 -37.33 19.21 -5.08
N ARG A 28 -36.87 20.38 -5.57
CA ARG A 28 -36.66 20.62 -7.00
C ARG A 28 -35.39 19.87 -7.44
N VAL A 29 -35.50 19.00 -8.43
CA VAL A 29 -34.39 18.23 -8.96
C VAL A 29 -34.30 18.43 -10.46
N TYR A 30 -33.14 18.85 -10.95
CA TYR A 30 -32.86 19.05 -12.36
C TYR A 30 -32.62 17.71 -13.06
N LEU A 31 -33.29 17.49 -14.19
CA LEU A 31 -33.14 16.27 -14.96
C LEU A 31 -31.98 16.41 -15.94
N THR A 32 -31.12 15.37 -16.03
CA THR A 32 -30.00 15.36 -16.96
C THR A 32 -29.78 13.98 -17.60
N CYS A 33 -29.17 13.99 -18.78
CA CYS A 33 -28.59 12.80 -19.40
C CYS A 33 -27.13 12.57 -18.99
N ALA A 34 -26.55 13.46 -18.19
CA ALA A 34 -25.15 13.41 -17.79
C ALA A 34 -24.83 12.20 -16.91
N THR A 35 -23.59 11.79 -17.00
CA THR A 35 -22.99 10.75 -16.18
C THR A 35 -22.05 11.38 -15.15
N LEU A 36 -22.26 11.08 -13.87
CA LEU A 36 -21.31 11.42 -12.80
C LEU A 36 -20.33 10.26 -12.65
N VAL A 37 -19.04 10.53 -12.80
CA VAL A 37 -17.96 9.56 -12.67
C VAL A 37 -17.11 9.92 -11.47
N LEU A 38 -17.03 9.03 -10.50
CA LEU A 38 -16.21 9.17 -9.30
C LEU A 38 -14.99 8.27 -9.42
N VAL A 39 -13.79 8.85 -9.33
CA VAL A 39 -12.54 8.15 -9.55
C VAL A 39 -11.52 8.45 -8.45
N PRO A 40 -10.56 7.56 -8.18
CA PRO A 40 -9.37 7.92 -7.43
C PRO A 40 -8.62 9.08 -8.08
N PRO A 41 -7.97 9.96 -7.31
CA PRO A 41 -7.22 11.10 -7.87
C PRO A 41 -6.16 10.69 -8.91
N THR A 42 -5.59 9.50 -8.75
CA THR A 42 -4.56 8.95 -9.63
C THR A 42 -5.07 8.58 -11.03
N LEU A 43 -6.38 8.37 -11.18
CA LEU A 43 -6.97 7.89 -12.44
C LEU A 43 -7.63 8.99 -13.27
N ILE A 44 -7.72 10.22 -12.77
CA ILE A 44 -8.39 11.32 -13.48
C ILE A 44 -7.82 11.52 -14.87
N MET A 45 -6.48 11.63 -14.98
CA MET A 45 -5.84 11.86 -16.27
C MET A 45 -6.07 10.70 -17.22
N GLN A 46 -5.94 9.47 -16.73
CA GLN A 46 -6.22 8.27 -17.54
C GLN A 46 -7.66 8.25 -18.07
N TRP A 47 -8.64 8.64 -17.27
CA TRP A 47 -10.03 8.75 -17.73
C TRP A 47 -10.19 9.81 -18.81
N LEU A 48 -9.51 10.94 -18.70
CA LEU A 48 -9.54 12.00 -19.72
C LEU A 48 -8.85 11.53 -21.01
N ASP A 49 -7.66 10.93 -20.89
CA ASP A 49 -6.89 10.41 -22.04
C ASP A 49 -7.66 9.32 -22.78
N GLU A 50 -8.32 8.40 -22.06
CA GLU A 50 -9.13 7.34 -22.68
C GLU A 50 -10.42 7.91 -23.33
N MET A 51 -11.04 8.92 -22.73
CA MET A 51 -12.17 9.60 -23.40
C MET A 51 -11.72 10.29 -24.69
N GLU A 52 -10.59 10.99 -24.66
CA GLU A 52 -10.04 11.67 -25.85
C GLU A 52 -9.65 10.67 -26.96
N LYS A 53 -9.07 9.52 -26.55
CA LYS A 53 -8.65 8.46 -27.47
C LYS A 53 -9.81 7.74 -28.13
N HIS A 54 -10.92 7.50 -27.42
CA HIS A 54 -12.00 6.64 -27.87
C HIS A 54 -13.25 7.38 -28.34
N CYS A 55 -13.35 8.68 -28.08
CA CYS A 55 -14.47 9.50 -28.51
C CYS A 55 -14.04 10.47 -29.61
N GLU A 56 -14.95 10.76 -30.54
CA GLU A 56 -14.72 11.83 -31.49
C GLU A 56 -14.47 13.17 -30.80
N PRO A 57 -13.54 14.01 -31.28
CA PRO A 57 -13.27 15.30 -30.70
C PRO A 57 -14.55 16.14 -30.56
N ARG A 58 -14.77 16.71 -29.38
CA ARG A 58 -15.94 17.53 -29.03
C ARG A 58 -17.29 16.80 -28.95
N LEU A 59 -17.31 15.48 -29.05
CA LEU A 59 -18.55 14.72 -28.88
C LEU A 59 -19.06 14.81 -27.43
N LEU A 60 -18.17 14.80 -26.45
CA LEU A 60 -18.50 14.86 -25.03
C LEU A 60 -18.05 16.18 -24.41
N ARG A 61 -18.96 16.84 -23.71
CA ARG A 61 -18.66 18.00 -22.88
C ARG A 61 -18.31 17.50 -21.46
N VAL A 62 -17.02 17.44 -21.18
CA VAL A 62 -16.52 16.88 -19.92
C VAL A 62 -16.17 18.00 -18.95
N LEU A 63 -16.73 17.94 -17.75
CA LEU A 63 -16.31 18.76 -16.61
C LEU A 63 -15.42 17.94 -15.70
N CYS A 64 -14.19 18.36 -15.48
CA CYS A 64 -13.27 17.72 -14.55
C CYS A 64 -13.12 18.56 -13.27
N ILE A 65 -13.44 17.98 -12.11
CA ILE A 65 -13.34 18.60 -10.79
C ILE A 65 -12.40 17.75 -9.93
N SER A 66 -11.11 18.04 -9.99
CA SER A 66 -10.07 17.28 -9.28
C SER A 66 -9.73 17.86 -7.91
N ASP A 67 -9.70 19.18 -7.79
CA ASP A 67 -9.21 19.86 -6.61
C ASP A 67 -10.30 20.04 -5.55
N ILE A 68 -9.92 19.81 -4.30
CA ILE A 68 -10.83 19.96 -3.15
C ILE A 68 -11.35 21.40 -3.04
N GLY A 69 -10.57 22.39 -3.47
CA GLY A 69 -10.92 23.82 -3.44
C GLY A 69 -11.78 24.33 -4.60
N SER A 70 -11.96 23.52 -5.67
CA SER A 70 -12.73 23.96 -6.84
C SER A 70 -14.19 24.25 -6.51
N GLU A 71 -14.71 25.34 -7.04
CA GLU A 71 -16.12 25.69 -6.93
C GLU A 71 -16.98 24.69 -7.72
N MET A 72 -18.17 24.40 -7.16
CA MET A 72 -19.14 23.52 -7.80
C MET A 72 -20.09 24.37 -8.67
N PRO A 73 -20.24 24.08 -9.96
CA PRO A 73 -21.23 24.75 -10.79
C PRO A 73 -22.66 24.59 -10.25
N ALA A 74 -23.54 25.52 -10.58
CA ALA A 74 -24.94 25.43 -10.19
C ALA A 74 -25.59 24.14 -10.75
N ALA A 75 -26.60 23.60 -10.06
CA ALA A 75 -27.29 22.38 -10.47
C ALA A 75 -27.90 22.48 -11.89
N SER A 76 -28.38 23.67 -12.30
CA SER A 76 -28.85 23.91 -13.66
C SER A 76 -27.77 23.78 -14.72
N GLN A 77 -26.55 24.27 -14.44
CA GLN A 77 -25.40 24.15 -15.32
C GLN A 77 -24.92 22.68 -15.40
N LEU A 78 -24.81 22.01 -14.24
CA LEU A 78 -24.46 20.59 -14.20
C LEU A 78 -25.43 19.73 -15.02
N SER A 79 -26.70 20.12 -15.10
CA SER A 79 -27.72 19.37 -15.83
C SER A 79 -27.73 19.59 -17.33
N GLN A 80 -27.28 20.76 -17.82
CA GLN A 80 -27.42 21.16 -19.23
C GLN A 80 -26.10 21.26 -19.98
N ASP A 81 -25.04 21.70 -19.30
CA ASP A 81 -23.80 22.09 -19.98
C ASP A 81 -22.81 20.94 -20.17
N TYR A 82 -23.03 19.83 -19.48
CA TYR A 82 -22.09 18.72 -19.45
C TYR A 82 -22.74 17.38 -19.72
N ASP A 83 -22.02 16.50 -20.41
CA ASP A 83 -22.39 15.11 -20.66
C ASP A 83 -21.73 14.16 -19.67
N VAL A 84 -20.53 14.53 -19.20
CA VAL A 84 -19.77 13.81 -18.17
C VAL A 84 -19.25 14.78 -17.12
N VAL A 85 -19.48 14.48 -15.85
CA VAL A 85 -18.86 15.17 -14.71
C VAL A 85 -17.91 14.18 -14.04
N LEU A 86 -16.62 14.39 -14.23
CA LEU A 86 -15.54 13.57 -13.68
C LEU A 86 -15.01 14.21 -12.39
N MET A 87 -15.03 13.45 -11.29
CA MET A 87 -14.69 13.99 -9.97
C MET A 87 -13.87 12.98 -9.15
N THR A 88 -12.97 13.51 -8.30
CA THR A 88 -12.25 12.66 -7.35
C THR A 88 -13.13 12.26 -6.16
N HIS A 89 -12.88 11.06 -5.61
CA HIS A 89 -13.52 10.60 -4.38
C HIS A 89 -13.37 11.60 -3.22
N ALA A 90 -12.18 12.21 -3.09
CA ALA A 90 -11.88 13.21 -2.06
C ALA A 90 -12.70 14.48 -2.23
N ARG A 91 -12.82 15.00 -3.46
CA ARG A 91 -13.63 16.18 -3.75
C ARG A 91 -15.13 15.92 -3.50
N PHE A 92 -15.61 14.75 -3.91
CA PHE A 92 -17.00 14.35 -3.64
C PHE A 92 -17.26 14.20 -2.13
N GLY A 93 -16.29 13.66 -1.38
CA GLY A 93 -16.40 13.55 0.08
C GLY A 93 -16.57 14.88 0.80
N LYS A 94 -16.06 15.99 0.24
CA LYS A 94 -16.22 17.34 0.80
C LYS A 94 -17.68 17.81 0.82
N GLU A 95 -18.52 17.28 -0.06
CA GLU A 95 -19.95 17.62 -0.10
C GLU A 95 -20.70 17.18 1.17
N ALA A 96 -20.10 16.34 2.02
CA ALA A 96 -20.70 15.92 3.29
C ALA A 96 -20.73 17.00 4.37
N GLY A 97 -19.93 18.06 4.24
CA GLY A 97 -19.73 19.03 5.32
C GLY A 97 -19.04 18.43 6.54
N ASP A 98 -18.93 19.20 7.61
CA ASP A 98 -18.44 18.72 8.92
C ASP A 98 -19.51 17.84 9.61
N ASP A 99 -19.07 16.75 10.16
CA ASP A 99 -19.75 15.49 10.55
C ASP A 99 -21.06 15.57 11.38
N GLN A 100 -21.50 16.73 11.83
CA GLN A 100 -22.67 16.84 12.71
C GLN A 100 -23.98 17.35 12.08
N SER A 101 -23.95 17.82 10.84
CA SER A 101 -25.13 18.37 10.16
C SER A 101 -25.39 17.84 8.74
N ILE A 102 -24.99 16.62 8.47
CA ILE A 102 -25.02 16.00 7.12
C ILE A 102 -26.34 16.24 6.35
N ARG A 103 -27.48 16.33 7.00
CA ARG A 103 -28.77 16.48 6.31
C ARG A 103 -29.10 17.91 5.88
N SER A 104 -28.71 18.92 6.65
CA SER A 104 -29.05 20.33 6.32
C SER A 104 -28.18 20.91 5.22
N ASP A 105 -26.94 20.40 5.07
CA ASP A 105 -26.00 20.92 4.08
C ASP A 105 -26.02 20.12 2.77
N LEU A 106 -26.42 18.85 2.80
CA LEU A 106 -26.60 18.04 1.59
C LEU A 106 -27.66 18.59 0.64
N ASP A 107 -28.77 19.10 1.16
CA ASP A 107 -29.83 19.69 0.33
C ASP A 107 -29.37 20.97 -0.40
N LYS A 108 -28.26 21.58 0.06
CA LYS A 108 -27.64 22.75 -0.56
C LYS A 108 -26.64 22.37 -1.65
N SER A 109 -26.10 21.15 -1.64
CA SER A 109 -25.12 20.72 -2.66
C SER A 109 -25.76 20.64 -4.04
N PRO A 110 -25.19 21.32 -5.06
CA PRO A 110 -25.70 21.26 -6.43
C PRO A 110 -25.77 19.82 -6.98
N LEU A 111 -24.87 18.92 -6.56
CA LEU A 111 -24.85 17.52 -6.98
C LEU A 111 -26.11 16.75 -6.54
N MET A 112 -26.64 17.07 -5.35
CA MET A 112 -27.84 16.43 -4.79
C MET A 112 -29.13 16.97 -5.40
N GLN A 113 -29.09 18.13 -6.05
CA GLN A 113 -30.21 18.76 -6.76
C GLN A 113 -30.32 18.31 -8.23
N VAL A 114 -29.48 17.36 -8.67
CA VAL A 114 -29.48 16.80 -10.03
C VAL A 114 -29.95 15.35 -10.00
N TYR A 115 -30.82 14.96 -10.93
CA TYR A 115 -31.19 13.57 -11.20
C TYR A 115 -30.30 13.02 -12.32
N TRP A 116 -29.24 12.35 -11.90
CA TRP A 116 -28.21 11.82 -12.78
C TRP A 116 -28.67 10.63 -13.60
N LYS A 117 -28.36 10.58 -14.88
CA LYS A 117 -28.65 9.42 -15.73
C LYS A 117 -27.84 8.21 -15.28
N ARG A 118 -26.56 8.41 -14.94
CA ARG A 118 -25.65 7.35 -14.44
C ARG A 118 -24.74 7.89 -13.35
N LEU A 119 -24.42 7.01 -12.43
CA LEU A 119 -23.30 7.16 -11.51
C LEU A 119 -22.35 5.99 -11.76
N ILE A 120 -21.10 6.29 -12.05
CA ILE A 120 -20.03 5.32 -12.20
C ILE A 120 -19.00 5.56 -11.10
N ILE A 121 -18.65 4.53 -10.37
CA ILE A 121 -17.56 4.59 -9.37
C ILE A 121 -16.47 3.63 -9.83
N ASP A 122 -15.30 4.18 -10.08
CA ASP A 122 -14.09 3.41 -10.38
C ASP A 122 -13.33 3.06 -9.11
N GLU A 123 -12.65 1.92 -9.10
CA GLU A 123 -12.07 1.27 -7.93
C GLU A 123 -13.08 1.16 -6.78
N GLY A 124 -14.23 0.59 -7.11
CA GLY A 124 -15.41 0.54 -6.24
C GLY A 124 -15.28 -0.36 -5.02
N ASP A 125 -14.20 -1.10 -4.85
CA ASP A 125 -13.81 -1.78 -3.61
C ASP A 125 -13.53 -0.78 -2.48
N MET A 126 -13.13 0.46 -2.80
CA MET A 126 -13.04 1.59 -1.87
C MET A 126 -14.42 1.97 -1.29
N VAL A 127 -15.50 1.62 -1.99
CA VAL A 127 -16.89 1.87 -1.57
C VAL A 127 -17.43 0.73 -0.69
N ALA A 128 -16.65 -0.31 -0.47
CA ALA A 128 -17.02 -1.43 0.36
C ALA A 128 -17.00 -1.07 1.86
N GLY A 129 -18.15 -1.08 2.51
CA GLY A 129 -18.30 -0.77 3.93
C GLY A 129 -19.21 0.43 4.19
N ASP A 130 -19.23 0.94 5.41
CA ASP A 130 -20.02 2.13 5.80
C ASP A 130 -19.16 3.41 5.66
N SER A 131 -18.50 3.56 4.50
CA SER A 131 -17.69 4.74 4.22
C SER A 131 -18.55 5.96 3.94
N LEU A 132 -18.00 7.15 4.22
CA LEU A 132 -18.66 8.42 3.92
C LEU A 132 -19.08 8.49 2.44
N LEU A 133 -18.25 8.00 1.53
CA LEU A 133 -18.53 7.95 0.10
C LEU A 133 -19.80 7.14 -0.21
N VAL A 134 -19.96 5.96 0.39
CA VAL A 134 -21.17 5.13 0.22
C VAL A 134 -22.40 5.87 0.73
N ARG A 135 -22.29 6.45 1.93
CA ARG A 135 -23.38 7.22 2.55
C ARG A 135 -23.82 8.37 1.65
N LEU A 136 -22.87 9.18 1.13
CA LEU A 136 -23.16 10.26 0.20
C LEU A 136 -23.82 9.76 -1.09
N CYS A 137 -23.31 8.68 -1.67
CA CYS A 137 -23.90 8.08 -2.87
C CYS A 137 -25.35 7.61 -2.66
N THR A 138 -25.78 7.32 -1.43
CA THR A 138 -27.18 6.94 -1.15
C THR A 138 -28.12 8.15 -1.27
N TYR A 139 -27.63 9.37 -1.06
CA TYR A 139 -28.44 10.58 -1.19
C TYR A 139 -28.58 11.07 -2.63
N LEU A 140 -27.63 10.70 -3.53
CA LEU A 140 -27.73 11.06 -4.93
C LEU A 140 -28.97 10.47 -5.61
N HIS A 141 -29.65 11.32 -6.38
CA HIS A 141 -30.73 10.91 -7.27
C HIS A 141 -30.14 10.38 -8.57
N VAL A 142 -30.21 9.07 -8.79
CA VAL A 142 -29.52 8.38 -9.90
C VAL A 142 -30.41 7.30 -10.49
N GLU A 143 -30.55 7.28 -11.82
CA GLU A 143 -31.30 6.23 -12.51
C GLU A 143 -30.53 4.92 -12.54
N ARG A 144 -29.23 4.94 -12.89
CA ARG A 144 -28.39 3.75 -13.06
C ARG A 144 -27.08 3.88 -12.30
N ARG A 145 -26.69 2.84 -11.58
CA ARG A 145 -25.49 2.80 -10.76
C ARG A 145 -24.53 1.73 -11.27
N TRP A 146 -23.27 2.09 -11.43
CA TRP A 146 -22.22 1.22 -11.90
C TRP A 146 -21.04 1.25 -10.95
N ILE A 147 -20.42 0.10 -10.75
CA ILE A 147 -19.16 -0.06 -10.04
C ILE A 147 -18.18 -0.69 -11.01
N VAL A 148 -17.02 -0.08 -11.17
CA VAL A 148 -15.88 -0.64 -11.89
C VAL A 148 -14.86 -1.06 -10.85
N THR A 149 -14.45 -2.31 -10.88
CA THR A 149 -13.43 -2.85 -9.95
C THR A 149 -12.79 -4.09 -10.53
N GLY A 150 -11.50 -4.25 -10.33
CA GLY A 150 -10.76 -5.47 -10.67
C GLY A 150 -10.96 -6.60 -9.64
N THR A 151 -11.45 -6.28 -8.44
CA THR A 151 -11.54 -7.18 -7.28
C THR A 151 -12.90 -7.11 -6.58
N PRO A 152 -14.01 -7.45 -7.28
CA PRO A 152 -15.36 -7.28 -6.75
C PRO A 152 -15.66 -8.16 -5.51
N THR A 153 -14.94 -9.24 -5.37
CA THR A 153 -15.08 -10.23 -4.27
C THR A 153 -13.77 -10.38 -3.52
N GLN A 154 -13.12 -9.28 -3.18
CA GLN A 154 -11.81 -9.22 -2.55
C GLN A 154 -11.66 -10.30 -1.45
N ALA A 155 -10.72 -11.23 -1.65
CA ALA A 155 -10.35 -12.29 -0.72
C ALA A 155 -11.50 -13.23 -0.27
N LEU A 156 -12.59 -13.39 -1.04
CA LEU A 156 -13.49 -14.53 -0.86
C LEU A 156 -12.76 -15.78 -1.35
N VAL A 157 -11.96 -16.37 -0.50
CA VAL A 157 -11.20 -17.59 -0.81
C VAL A 157 -12.16 -18.78 -0.97
N GLY A 158 -13.38 -18.65 -0.48
CA GLY A 158 -14.34 -19.74 -0.38
C GLY A 158 -13.72 -20.87 0.44
N ALA A 159 -14.41 -21.50 1.36
CA ALA A 159 -13.91 -22.53 2.27
C ALA A 159 -12.81 -23.45 1.71
N SER A 160 -11.66 -22.91 1.46
CA SER A 160 -10.45 -23.64 1.11
C SER A 160 -9.62 -24.00 2.34
N ALA A 161 -10.21 -23.98 3.48
CA ALA A 161 -9.66 -24.66 4.62
C ALA A 161 -10.07 -26.14 4.55
N LEU A 162 -9.53 -26.87 3.63
CA LEU A 162 -9.15 -28.24 3.83
C LEU A 162 -8.07 -28.24 4.93
N HIS A 163 -8.47 -28.03 6.16
CA HIS A 163 -7.77 -28.62 7.29
C HIS A 163 -8.04 -30.10 7.21
N VAL A 164 -7.24 -30.80 6.41
CA VAL A 164 -7.01 -32.21 6.57
C VAL A 164 -6.24 -32.32 7.90
N VAL A 165 -6.98 -32.41 8.99
CA VAL A 165 -6.45 -32.97 10.22
C VAL A 165 -6.39 -34.47 9.96
N GLY A 166 -5.25 -34.92 9.43
CA GLY A 166 -4.91 -36.32 9.38
C GLY A 166 -4.72 -36.79 10.82
N ASP A 167 -5.64 -37.61 11.29
CA ASP A 167 -5.35 -38.54 12.36
C ASP A 167 -4.56 -39.70 11.74
N GLY A 168 -3.35 -39.79 11.71
CA GLY A 168 -2.44 -40.86 11.20
C GLY A 168 -3.02 -42.13 10.56
N SER A 169 -4.31 -42.26 10.29
CA SER A 169 -5.00 -43.44 9.79
C SER A 169 -5.33 -43.46 8.30
N GLY A 170 -4.93 -42.42 7.55
CA GLY A 170 -5.02 -42.39 6.07
C GLY A 170 -6.45 -42.37 5.46
N VAL A 171 -7.48 -42.29 6.27
CA VAL A 171 -8.87 -42.17 5.81
C VAL A 171 -9.37 -40.77 6.06
N PRO A 172 -9.84 -40.02 5.03
CA PRO A 172 -10.43 -38.71 5.23
C PRO A 172 -11.76 -38.87 5.99
N THR A 173 -11.77 -38.65 7.28
CA THR A 173 -13.02 -38.53 8.04
C THR A 173 -13.69 -37.22 7.68
N HIS A 174 -14.67 -37.29 6.81
CA HIS A 174 -15.62 -36.25 6.53
C HIS A 174 -16.43 -35.98 7.77
N THR A 175 -16.24 -34.84 8.40
CA THR A 175 -17.32 -34.03 9.03
C THR A 175 -16.71 -32.88 9.82
N LYS A 176 -16.50 -31.73 9.17
CA LYS A 176 -16.68 -30.44 9.86
C LYS A 176 -17.33 -29.50 8.87
N GLU A 177 -18.47 -28.98 9.28
CA GLU A 177 -19.26 -27.99 8.56
C GLU A 177 -18.35 -26.96 7.87
N MET A 178 -18.26 -27.02 6.54
CA MET A 178 -17.52 -26.02 5.77
C MET A 178 -18.32 -24.73 5.83
N ASN A 179 -17.99 -23.91 6.79
CA ASN A 179 -18.55 -22.58 6.96
C ASN A 179 -17.58 -21.53 6.42
N TRP A 180 -18.12 -20.37 6.04
CA TRP A 180 -17.31 -19.23 5.70
C TRP A 180 -16.34 -18.90 6.86
N SER A 181 -15.08 -18.63 6.54
CA SER A 181 -14.12 -18.13 7.51
C SER A 181 -14.57 -16.78 8.09
N ALA A 182 -14.01 -16.35 9.20
CA ALA A 182 -14.28 -15.02 9.76
C ALA A 182 -13.92 -13.90 8.77
N SER A 183 -12.86 -14.09 7.96
CA SER A 183 -12.46 -13.19 6.89
C SER A 183 -13.50 -13.15 5.77
N ASP A 184 -13.98 -14.33 5.32
CA ASP A 184 -14.97 -14.41 4.26
C ASP A 184 -16.29 -13.79 4.68
N ARG A 185 -16.74 -13.98 5.93
CA ARG A 185 -17.94 -13.32 6.46
C ARG A 185 -17.84 -11.81 6.41
N LYS A 186 -16.66 -11.25 6.75
CA LYS A 186 -16.40 -9.80 6.65
C LYS A 186 -16.44 -9.32 5.19
N ASN A 187 -15.92 -10.11 4.26
CA ASN A 187 -15.95 -9.79 2.84
C ASN A 187 -17.34 -9.93 2.23
N LEU A 188 -18.14 -10.91 2.67
CA LEU A 188 -19.57 -11.02 2.33
C LEU A 188 -20.36 -9.82 2.84
N ASP A 189 -20.01 -9.26 4.00
CA ASP A 189 -20.64 -8.07 4.54
C ASP A 189 -20.29 -6.82 3.70
N LYS A 190 -19.05 -6.68 3.28
CA LYS A 190 -18.64 -5.63 2.31
C LYS A 190 -19.45 -5.76 1.00
N LEU A 191 -19.54 -6.97 0.46
CA LEU A 191 -20.31 -7.24 -0.75
C LEU A 191 -21.80 -6.91 -0.58
N LYS A 192 -22.40 -7.15 0.60
CA LYS A 192 -23.75 -6.70 0.94
C LYS A 192 -23.89 -5.18 0.77
N HIS A 193 -22.95 -4.42 1.30
CA HIS A 193 -23.00 -2.96 1.16
C HIS A 193 -22.96 -2.52 -0.32
N LEU A 194 -22.12 -3.14 -1.13
CA LEU A 194 -22.06 -2.86 -2.56
C LEU A 194 -23.37 -3.20 -3.29
N LEU A 195 -23.89 -4.43 -3.10
CA LEU A 195 -25.04 -4.91 -3.85
C LEU A 195 -26.36 -4.32 -3.35
N VAL A 196 -26.58 -4.32 -2.03
CA VAL A 196 -27.85 -3.92 -1.46
C VAL A 196 -27.92 -2.40 -1.27
N ARG A 197 -26.94 -1.77 -0.66
CA ARG A 197 -26.99 -0.34 -0.36
C ARG A 197 -26.67 0.53 -1.56
N PHE A 198 -25.58 0.21 -2.28
CA PHE A 198 -25.15 1.04 -3.38
C PHE A 198 -25.91 0.74 -4.68
N LEU A 199 -25.88 -0.51 -5.17
CA LEU A 199 -26.57 -0.91 -6.42
C LEU A 199 -28.10 -0.98 -6.26
N ARG A 200 -28.61 -0.94 -5.03
CA ARG A 200 -30.04 -1.00 -4.72
C ARG A 200 -30.73 -2.25 -5.27
N LEU A 201 -30.06 -3.40 -5.11
CA LEU A 201 -30.55 -4.68 -5.64
C LEU A 201 -31.90 -5.06 -5.05
N GLN A 202 -32.91 -5.17 -5.92
CA GLN A 202 -34.26 -5.65 -5.53
C GLN A 202 -34.26 -7.18 -5.42
N PRO A 203 -35.04 -7.78 -4.49
CA PRO A 203 -35.94 -7.14 -3.51
C PRO A 203 -35.26 -6.68 -2.22
N MET A 204 -33.95 -6.88 -2.08
CA MET A 204 -33.22 -6.66 -0.84
C MET A 204 -33.15 -5.18 -0.42
N TYR A 205 -33.11 -4.25 -1.38
CA TYR A 205 -33.04 -2.81 -1.10
C TYR A 205 -34.31 -2.25 -0.46
N GLY A 206 -35.49 -2.69 -0.86
CA GLY A 206 -36.79 -2.16 -0.40
C GLY A 206 -37.08 -2.43 1.07
N SER A 207 -36.49 -3.44 1.66
CA SER A 207 -36.75 -3.87 3.04
C SER A 207 -36.10 -2.97 4.11
N HIS A 208 -35.07 -2.21 3.77
CA HIS A 208 -34.38 -1.30 4.72
C HIS A 208 -35.07 0.04 4.91
N LEU A 209 -35.89 0.48 3.96
CA LEU A 209 -36.71 1.71 4.09
C LEU A 209 -37.81 1.56 5.11
N ASN A 210 -38.21 0.34 5.46
CA ASN A 210 -39.26 0.04 6.43
C ASN A 210 -38.79 -0.10 7.88
N THR A 211 -37.50 -0.04 8.17
CA THR A 211 -36.97 -0.19 9.54
C THR A 211 -37.17 1.03 10.43
N TYR A 212 -37.65 2.17 9.89
CA TYR A 212 -38.05 3.31 10.72
C TYR A 212 -39.54 3.27 11.14
N SER A 213 -40.27 2.24 10.78
CA SER A 213 -41.64 2.05 11.26
C SER A 213 -41.93 0.57 11.50
N ALA A 214 -41.29 0.04 12.52
CA ALA A 214 -41.63 -1.29 13.04
C ALA A 214 -42.77 -1.20 14.02
N THR A 215 -44.01 -1.04 13.53
CA THR A 215 -45.20 -1.55 14.18
C THR A 215 -46.30 -1.72 13.11
N ASN A 216 -46.63 -2.95 12.82
CA ASN A 216 -47.85 -3.38 12.13
C ASN A 216 -48.02 -2.96 10.66
N ALA A 217 -47.29 -3.60 9.75
CA ALA A 217 -47.73 -3.75 8.37
C ALA A 217 -47.69 -5.24 7.99
N SER A 218 -48.85 -5.72 7.69
CA SER A 218 -49.25 -7.05 7.25
C SER A 218 -48.32 -7.69 6.20
N ASN A 219 -47.93 -8.93 6.50
CA ASN A 219 -47.77 -10.08 5.61
C ASN A 219 -46.84 -10.06 4.38
N LEU A 220 -45.94 -9.08 4.18
CA LEU A 220 -44.78 -9.29 3.33
C LEU A 220 -43.56 -9.51 4.21
N PRO A 221 -42.77 -10.58 3.99
CA PRO A 221 -41.53 -10.77 4.75
C PRO A 221 -40.60 -9.62 4.47
N SER A 222 -40.45 -8.71 5.43
CA SER A 222 -39.43 -7.67 5.36
C SER A 222 -38.06 -8.35 5.36
N PHE A 223 -37.28 -8.16 4.29
CA PHE A 223 -35.94 -8.68 4.18
C PHE A 223 -35.04 -7.97 5.20
N LYS A 224 -34.82 -8.61 6.35
CA LYS A 224 -33.98 -8.06 7.42
C LYS A 224 -32.49 -8.31 7.07
N GLU A 225 -31.63 -7.52 7.66
CA GLU A 225 -30.17 -7.69 7.51
C GLU A 225 -29.70 -9.12 7.85
N ARG A 226 -30.46 -9.79 8.74
CA ARG A 226 -30.29 -11.22 9.06
C ARG A 226 -30.47 -12.12 7.84
N ASP A 227 -31.30 -11.72 6.90
CA ASP A 227 -31.65 -12.56 5.74
C ASP A 227 -30.47 -12.66 4.76
N TRP A 228 -29.63 -11.60 4.63
CA TRP A 228 -28.38 -11.70 3.86
C TRP A 228 -27.42 -12.71 4.50
N ILE A 229 -27.22 -12.62 5.82
CA ILE A 229 -26.34 -13.53 6.57
C ILE A 229 -26.89 -14.96 6.47
N THR A 230 -28.21 -15.16 6.60
CA THR A 230 -28.84 -16.48 6.48
C THR A 230 -28.73 -17.04 5.06
N LEU A 231 -28.99 -16.22 4.04
CA LEU A 231 -28.93 -16.65 2.63
C LEU A 231 -27.50 -16.93 2.14
N MET A 232 -26.56 -16.12 2.55
CA MET A 232 -25.15 -16.20 2.11
C MET A 232 -24.25 -16.89 3.14
N GLY A 233 -24.70 -17.05 4.38
CA GLY A 233 -23.96 -17.66 5.47
C GLY A 233 -24.19 -19.15 5.64
N SER A 234 -25.18 -19.74 4.96
CA SER A 234 -25.48 -21.18 5.08
C SER A 234 -24.29 -22.03 4.60
N GLY A 235 -23.88 -22.99 5.41
CA GLY A 235 -22.82 -23.94 5.10
C GLY A 235 -23.20 -24.99 4.05
N ILE A 236 -22.46 -26.08 4.01
CA ILE A 236 -22.73 -27.24 3.15
C ILE A 236 -23.93 -27.98 3.71
N ASN A 237 -24.82 -28.41 2.83
CA ASN A 237 -25.95 -29.27 3.19
C ASN A 237 -25.53 -30.75 3.27
N ASP A 238 -26.41 -31.61 3.76
CA ASP A 238 -26.18 -33.06 3.90
C ASP A 238 -25.83 -33.77 2.57
N MET A 239 -26.12 -33.13 1.44
CA MET A 239 -25.80 -33.62 0.09
C MET A 239 -24.42 -33.14 -0.42
N GLY A 240 -23.63 -32.48 0.39
CA GLY A 240 -22.29 -31.96 -0.01
C GLY A 240 -22.37 -30.69 -0.87
N GLU A 241 -23.52 -30.13 -1.11
CA GLU A 241 -23.68 -28.90 -1.88
C GLU A 241 -23.56 -27.67 -0.97
N TRP A 242 -23.03 -26.59 -1.53
CA TRP A 242 -22.96 -25.29 -0.85
C TRP A 242 -23.98 -24.30 -1.45
N PRO A 243 -25.22 -24.28 -0.94
CA PRO A 243 -26.29 -23.47 -1.50
C PRO A 243 -26.00 -21.96 -1.51
N ALA A 244 -25.28 -21.45 -0.49
CA ALA A 244 -24.90 -20.04 -0.42
C ALA A 244 -23.92 -19.65 -1.54
N LYS A 245 -22.91 -20.49 -1.81
CA LYS A 245 -21.97 -20.28 -2.92
C LYS A 245 -22.68 -20.26 -4.28
N ARG A 246 -23.63 -21.18 -4.49
CA ARG A 246 -24.42 -21.25 -5.72
C ARG A 246 -25.34 -20.03 -5.88
N ARG A 247 -26.00 -19.59 -4.80
CA ARG A 247 -26.83 -18.36 -4.81
C ARG A 247 -25.99 -17.13 -5.13
N LEU A 248 -24.82 -16.97 -4.49
CA LEU A 248 -23.90 -15.86 -4.73
C LEU A 248 -23.42 -15.85 -6.19
N TYR A 249 -23.00 -17.01 -6.70
CA TYR A 249 -22.59 -17.15 -8.10
C TYR A 249 -23.71 -16.75 -9.07
N ASN A 250 -24.92 -17.27 -8.90
CA ASN A 250 -26.06 -16.97 -9.76
C ASN A 250 -26.46 -15.50 -9.71
N MET A 251 -26.33 -14.87 -8.56
CA MET A 251 -26.60 -13.44 -8.40
C MET A 251 -25.55 -12.60 -9.10
N LEU A 252 -24.26 -12.86 -8.84
CA LEU A 252 -23.17 -12.11 -9.43
C LEU A 252 -23.11 -12.31 -10.96
N SER A 253 -23.32 -13.50 -11.47
CA SER A 253 -23.32 -13.78 -12.92
C SER A 253 -24.38 -13.01 -13.71
N ARG A 254 -25.46 -12.55 -13.04
CA ARG A 254 -26.53 -11.73 -13.65
C ARG A 254 -26.28 -10.22 -13.52
N LEU A 255 -25.46 -9.82 -12.56
CA LEU A 255 -25.20 -8.41 -12.27
C LEU A 255 -23.87 -7.92 -12.85
N MET A 256 -22.91 -8.82 -12.98
CA MET A 256 -21.57 -8.46 -13.43
C MET A 256 -21.41 -8.59 -14.95
N VAL A 257 -20.89 -7.54 -15.56
CA VAL A 257 -20.30 -7.61 -16.88
C VAL A 257 -18.81 -7.91 -16.69
N ARG A 258 -18.37 -9.06 -17.17
CA ARG A 258 -17.01 -9.56 -16.97
C ARG A 258 -16.54 -10.32 -18.20
N ASN A 259 -15.38 -9.93 -18.72
CA ASN A 259 -14.70 -10.73 -19.74
C ASN A 259 -14.00 -11.92 -19.07
N ARG A 260 -13.99 -13.07 -19.73
CA ARG A 260 -13.23 -14.23 -19.27
C ARG A 260 -11.79 -14.10 -19.74
N ALA A 261 -10.83 -14.49 -18.90
CA ALA A 261 -9.42 -14.43 -19.26
C ALA A 261 -9.11 -15.13 -20.59
N LYS A 262 -9.73 -16.29 -20.84
CA LYS A 262 -9.57 -17.05 -22.08
C LYS A 262 -10.07 -16.30 -23.32
N ASP A 263 -11.17 -15.57 -23.21
CA ASP A 263 -11.76 -14.82 -24.33
C ASP A 263 -10.85 -13.62 -24.65
N VAL A 264 -10.37 -12.92 -23.61
CA VAL A 264 -9.41 -11.81 -23.77
C VAL A 264 -8.07 -12.29 -24.34
N GLU A 265 -7.57 -13.42 -23.89
CA GLU A 265 -6.31 -14.01 -24.40
C GLU A 265 -6.40 -14.38 -25.88
N HIS A 266 -7.58 -14.81 -26.33
CA HIS A 266 -7.82 -15.10 -27.75
C HIS A 266 -7.93 -13.82 -28.60
N GLU A 267 -8.61 -12.79 -28.11
CA GLU A 267 -8.83 -11.54 -28.85
C GLU A 267 -7.62 -10.59 -28.78
N CYS A 268 -6.94 -10.53 -27.64
CA CYS A 268 -5.79 -9.68 -27.38
C CYS A 268 -4.71 -10.48 -26.66
N PRO A 269 -3.92 -11.30 -27.38
CA PRO A 269 -2.88 -12.11 -26.76
C PRO A 269 -1.83 -11.22 -26.09
N LEU A 270 -1.61 -11.44 -24.81
CA LEU A 270 -0.55 -10.76 -24.06
C LEU A 270 0.77 -11.52 -24.22
N PRO A 271 1.91 -10.81 -24.18
CA PRO A 271 3.21 -11.45 -24.14
C PRO A 271 3.35 -12.40 -22.93
N PRO A 272 4.25 -13.38 -22.99
CA PRO A 272 4.46 -14.29 -21.87
C PRO A 272 4.82 -13.55 -20.58
N LEU A 273 4.18 -13.95 -19.47
CA LEU A 273 4.54 -13.55 -18.11
C LEU A 273 5.38 -14.67 -17.51
N GLU A 274 6.62 -14.37 -17.20
CA GLU A 274 7.51 -15.28 -16.50
C GLU A 274 7.67 -14.86 -15.05
N ARG A 275 7.57 -15.81 -14.14
CA ARG A 275 7.79 -15.61 -12.71
C ARG A 275 9.04 -16.34 -12.27
N ARG A 276 9.95 -15.62 -11.66
CA ARG A 276 11.19 -16.15 -11.12
C ARG A 276 11.31 -15.83 -9.64
N ILE A 277 11.61 -16.83 -8.84
CA ILE A 277 11.94 -16.65 -7.43
C ILE A 277 13.47 -16.67 -7.33
N VAL A 278 14.03 -15.56 -6.87
CA VAL A 278 15.47 -15.43 -6.63
C VAL A 278 15.74 -15.74 -5.16
N SER A 279 16.35 -16.89 -4.90
CA SER A 279 16.77 -17.28 -3.56
C SER A 279 18.15 -16.72 -3.26
N LEU A 280 18.27 -16.00 -2.15
CA LEU A 280 19.51 -15.37 -1.70
C LEU A 280 19.96 -15.98 -0.38
N SER A 281 21.27 -16.19 -0.23
CA SER A 281 21.85 -16.65 1.03
C SER A 281 22.21 -15.46 1.90
N MET A 282 21.67 -15.39 3.11
CA MET A 282 22.01 -14.35 4.07
C MET A 282 23.49 -14.42 4.45
N SER A 283 24.11 -13.26 4.65
CA SER A 283 25.43 -13.15 5.27
C SER A 283 25.38 -13.57 6.74
N SER A 284 26.54 -13.83 7.34
CA SER A 284 26.60 -14.20 8.77
C SER A 284 25.99 -13.13 9.68
N HIS A 285 26.17 -11.85 9.35
CA HIS A 285 25.60 -10.74 10.12
C HIS A 285 24.08 -10.67 9.99
N GLU A 286 23.55 -10.89 8.81
CA GLU A 286 22.10 -10.94 8.58
C GLU A 286 21.47 -12.13 9.31
N CYS A 287 22.12 -13.31 9.26
CA CYS A 287 21.67 -14.50 10.01
C CYS A 287 21.66 -14.24 11.51
N MET A 288 22.71 -13.66 12.07
CA MET A 288 22.76 -13.32 13.49
C MET A 288 21.65 -12.34 13.87
N THR A 289 21.44 -11.28 13.08
CA THR A 289 20.38 -10.29 13.32
C THR A 289 19.00 -10.94 13.29
N TYR A 290 18.75 -11.79 12.30
CA TYR A 290 17.49 -12.54 12.18
C TYR A 290 17.26 -13.46 13.38
N ASN A 291 18.28 -14.26 13.77
CA ASN A 291 18.21 -15.16 14.91
C ASN A 291 17.96 -14.41 16.23
N VAL A 292 18.61 -13.26 16.42
CA VAL A 292 18.38 -12.41 17.60
C VAL A 292 16.94 -11.89 17.64
N LEU A 293 16.39 -11.40 16.52
CA LEU A 293 15.00 -10.96 16.46
C LEU A 293 14.02 -12.11 16.72
N GLN A 294 14.24 -13.26 16.12
CA GLN A 294 13.45 -14.46 16.36
C GLN A 294 13.51 -14.85 17.85
N SER A 295 14.70 -14.82 18.45
CA SER A 295 14.89 -15.10 19.88
C SER A 295 14.12 -14.13 20.76
N LEU A 296 14.11 -12.83 20.45
CA LEU A 296 13.33 -11.84 21.20
C LEU A 296 11.81 -12.10 21.12
N ILE A 297 11.31 -12.55 19.98
CA ILE A 297 9.90 -12.94 19.81
C ILE A 297 9.59 -14.18 20.64
N MET A 298 10.43 -15.22 20.57
CA MET A 298 10.27 -16.44 21.36
C MET A 298 10.32 -16.16 22.85
N LEU A 299 11.24 -15.29 23.30
CA LEU A 299 11.33 -14.87 24.71
C LEU A 299 10.08 -14.14 25.19
N ASN A 300 9.51 -13.26 24.37
CA ASN A 300 8.25 -12.62 24.72
C ASN A 300 7.13 -13.67 24.88
N ALA A 301 7.07 -14.66 23.98
CA ALA A 301 6.08 -15.73 24.08
C ALA A 301 6.29 -16.62 25.31
N ALA A 302 7.56 -16.88 25.69
CA ALA A 302 7.91 -17.74 26.83
C ALA A 302 7.75 -17.06 28.20
N LEU A 303 7.98 -15.74 28.26
CA LEU A 303 7.98 -14.98 29.51
C LEU A 303 6.63 -14.29 29.80
N SER A 304 5.82 -14.01 28.78
CA SER A 304 4.52 -13.40 28.93
C SER A 304 3.42 -14.45 28.89
N GLN A 305 2.43 -14.33 29.77
CA GLN A 305 1.24 -15.18 29.72
C GLN A 305 0.31 -14.71 28.60
N GLU A 306 -0.43 -15.62 27.96
CA GLU A 306 -1.38 -15.28 26.89
C GLU A 306 -2.40 -14.20 27.25
N LYS A 307 -2.69 -14.03 28.56
CA LYS A 307 -3.61 -12.99 29.08
C LYS A 307 -2.94 -11.66 29.34
N ASP A 308 -1.61 -11.59 29.30
CA ASP A 308 -0.87 -10.36 29.57
C ASP A 308 -0.97 -9.41 28.39
N LYS A 309 -1.14 -8.11 28.69
CA LYS A 309 -1.16 -7.07 27.67
C LYS A 309 0.17 -6.94 26.92
N ASP A 310 1.25 -7.40 27.51
CA ASP A 310 2.60 -7.36 26.94
C ASP A 310 2.90 -8.55 26.01
N TYR A 311 2.00 -9.55 25.97
CA TYR A 311 2.11 -10.65 25.03
C TYR A 311 1.86 -10.19 23.60
N PHE A 312 2.82 -10.40 22.70
CA PHE A 312 2.74 -9.90 21.30
C PHE A 312 1.52 -10.40 20.55
N PHE A 313 1.13 -11.65 20.76
CA PHE A 313 -0.01 -12.28 20.10
C PHE A 313 -1.36 -12.04 20.78
N HIS A 314 -1.39 -11.20 21.83
CA HIS A 314 -2.66 -10.82 22.46
C HIS A 314 -3.56 -10.09 21.46
N THR A 315 -4.87 -10.40 21.48
CA THR A 315 -5.84 -9.88 20.49
C THR A 315 -5.92 -8.34 20.46
N GLY A 316 -5.57 -7.66 21.54
CA GLY A 316 -5.47 -6.19 21.63
C GLY A 316 -4.21 -5.61 20.96
N ASN A 317 -3.18 -6.41 20.71
CA ASN A 317 -1.84 -5.96 20.28
C ASN A 317 -1.61 -6.02 18.78
N LYS A 318 -2.66 -5.91 17.95
CA LYS A 318 -2.57 -5.99 16.48
C LYS A 318 -1.55 -5.02 15.87
N LYS A 319 -1.41 -3.82 16.43
CA LYS A 319 -0.42 -2.84 15.94
C LYS A 319 1.00 -3.26 16.28
N THR A 320 1.22 -3.78 17.49
CA THR A 320 2.52 -4.28 17.93
C THR A 320 2.93 -5.48 17.11
N LEU A 321 2.01 -6.42 16.85
CA LEU A 321 2.26 -7.57 15.99
C LEU A 321 2.62 -7.15 14.56
N ALA A 322 1.92 -6.17 13.99
CA ALA A 322 2.26 -5.64 12.68
C ALA A 322 3.69 -5.06 12.66
N SER A 323 4.08 -4.28 13.69
CA SER A 323 5.44 -3.76 13.80
C SER A 323 6.50 -4.85 13.96
N VAL A 324 6.18 -5.93 14.68
CA VAL A 324 7.08 -7.09 14.80
C VAL A 324 7.28 -7.75 13.44
N MET A 325 6.21 -7.93 12.67
CA MET A 325 6.28 -8.49 11.31
C MET A 325 7.08 -7.59 10.35
N GLU A 326 6.90 -6.27 10.45
CA GLU A 326 7.72 -5.30 9.70
C GLU A 326 9.20 -5.40 10.08
N ASN A 327 9.54 -5.53 11.36
CA ASN A 327 10.91 -5.69 11.82
C ASN A 327 11.55 -7.00 11.32
N VAL A 328 10.81 -8.10 11.30
CA VAL A 328 11.28 -9.37 10.73
C VAL A 328 11.51 -9.26 9.23
N ALA A 329 10.62 -8.58 8.51
CA ALA A 329 10.80 -8.32 7.08
C ALA A 329 12.01 -7.42 6.81
N MET A 330 12.24 -6.41 7.66
CA MET A 330 13.44 -5.57 7.60
C MET A 330 14.71 -6.34 7.94
N ALA A 331 14.67 -7.33 8.85
CA ALA A 331 15.83 -8.17 9.15
C ALA A 331 16.31 -8.98 7.94
N CYS A 332 15.39 -9.33 7.05
CA CYS A 332 15.72 -9.97 5.78
C CYS A 332 16.28 -8.99 4.72
N PHE A 333 16.35 -7.70 5.02
CA PHE A 333 16.92 -6.69 4.15
C PHE A 333 18.11 -5.99 4.81
N HIS A 334 17.86 -5.23 5.84
CA HIS A 334 18.85 -4.58 6.71
C HIS A 334 18.15 -4.12 7.99
N PHE A 335 18.60 -4.60 9.12
CA PHE A 335 18.05 -4.22 10.42
C PHE A 335 19.18 -3.94 11.40
N ALA A 336 19.35 -2.67 11.72
CA ALA A 336 20.43 -2.20 12.57
C ALA A 336 20.00 -0.94 13.33
N GLY A 337 20.69 -0.59 14.39
CA GLY A 337 20.47 0.62 15.16
C GLY A 337 20.91 0.47 16.62
N PHE A 338 21.38 1.57 17.20
CA PHE A 338 21.86 1.61 18.58
C PHE A 338 20.78 1.20 19.60
N GLU A 339 19.54 1.60 19.38
CA GLU A 339 18.46 1.23 20.27
C GLU A 339 18.13 -0.26 20.22
N PHE A 340 18.25 -0.87 19.04
CA PHE A 340 18.11 -2.33 18.90
C PHE A 340 19.18 -3.06 19.71
N LEU A 341 20.44 -2.66 19.61
CA LEU A 341 21.52 -3.26 20.40
C LEU A 341 21.27 -3.14 21.92
N ARG A 342 20.77 -1.99 22.37
CA ARG A 342 20.39 -1.80 23.79
C ARG A 342 19.24 -2.70 24.21
N GLN A 343 18.24 -2.90 23.35
CA GLN A 343 17.12 -3.82 23.62
C GLN A 343 17.61 -5.26 23.72
N VAL A 344 18.50 -5.68 22.85
CA VAL A 344 19.12 -7.02 22.89
C VAL A 344 19.88 -7.23 24.19
N GLN A 345 20.68 -6.26 24.63
CA GLN A 345 21.39 -6.32 25.92
C GLN A 345 20.44 -6.42 27.11
N ARG A 346 19.39 -5.59 27.15
CA ARG A 346 18.37 -5.65 28.21
C ARG A 346 17.64 -6.99 28.25
N ALA A 347 17.30 -7.53 27.08
CA ALA A 347 16.64 -8.83 26.98
C ALA A 347 17.55 -9.94 27.47
N HIS A 348 18.84 -9.93 27.12
CA HIS A 348 19.85 -10.85 27.62
C HIS A 348 19.91 -10.86 29.15
N ASP A 349 20.06 -9.69 29.77
CA ASP A 349 20.17 -9.57 31.23
C ASP A 349 18.88 -10.00 31.93
N HIS A 350 17.72 -9.65 31.36
CA HIS A 350 16.43 -10.02 31.89
C HIS A 350 16.22 -11.54 31.89
N ILE A 351 16.56 -12.23 30.78
CA ILE A 351 16.36 -13.67 30.71
C ILE A 351 17.31 -14.43 31.64
N LEU A 352 18.56 -13.97 31.76
CA LEU A 352 19.48 -14.54 32.76
C LEU A 352 18.91 -14.46 34.17
N GLN A 353 18.31 -13.33 34.54
CA GLN A 353 17.65 -13.18 35.84
C GLN A 353 16.44 -14.10 36.01
N GLN A 354 15.64 -14.30 34.95
CA GLN A 354 14.45 -15.16 35.03
C GLN A 354 14.83 -16.64 35.09
N LEU A 355 15.82 -17.09 34.34
CA LEU A 355 16.30 -18.47 34.37
C LEU A 355 16.89 -18.86 35.74
N ASN A 356 17.47 -17.89 36.47
CA ASN A 356 18.03 -18.11 37.80
C ASN A 356 16.97 -18.13 38.93
N LYS A 357 15.71 -17.78 38.63
CA LYS A 357 14.61 -17.85 39.61
C LYS A 357 13.92 -19.21 39.56
N PRO A 358 13.50 -19.79 40.72
CA PRO A 358 12.87 -21.12 40.78
C PRO A 358 11.64 -21.31 39.89
N HIS A 359 10.89 -20.22 39.59
CA HIS A 359 9.67 -20.21 38.79
C HIS A 359 9.66 -19.06 37.77
N GLY A 360 10.84 -18.60 37.33
CA GLY A 360 10.95 -17.45 36.45
C GLY A 360 10.54 -17.74 35.01
N VAL A 361 10.72 -18.98 34.55
CA VAL A 361 10.29 -19.46 33.22
C VAL A 361 9.52 -20.75 33.42
N ALA A 362 8.38 -20.90 32.75
CA ALA A 362 7.61 -22.12 32.81
C ALA A 362 8.41 -23.29 32.21
N GLU A 363 8.31 -24.50 32.83
CA GLU A 363 9.13 -25.64 32.47
C GLU A 363 9.06 -26.00 30.97
N GLN A 364 7.88 -25.86 30.39
CA GLN A 364 7.63 -26.14 28.98
C GLN A 364 8.36 -25.18 28.00
N PHE A 365 8.81 -24.00 28.48
CA PHE A 365 9.50 -22.99 27.66
C PHE A 365 10.97 -22.80 28.04
N LYS A 366 11.49 -23.60 28.97
CA LYS A 366 12.88 -23.45 29.41
C LYS A 366 13.88 -23.72 28.29
N GLN A 367 13.61 -24.71 27.46
CA GLN A 367 14.51 -25.07 26.38
C GLN A 367 14.60 -23.96 25.34
N GLU A 368 13.45 -23.39 24.94
CA GLU A 368 13.37 -22.26 24.01
C GLU A 368 14.05 -21.01 24.59
N ALA A 369 13.89 -20.78 25.90
CA ALA A 369 14.53 -19.66 26.57
C ALA A 369 16.07 -19.81 26.62
N VAL A 370 16.58 -21.00 26.83
CA VAL A 370 18.03 -21.30 26.82
C VAL A 370 18.59 -21.13 25.41
N GLU A 371 17.89 -21.66 24.38
CA GLU A 371 18.31 -21.51 22.99
C GLU A 371 18.33 -20.01 22.57
N ALA A 372 17.28 -19.27 22.92
CA ALA A 372 17.24 -17.83 22.65
C ALA A 372 18.37 -17.07 23.35
N LEU A 373 18.68 -17.42 24.61
CA LEU A 373 19.81 -16.84 25.34
C LEU A 373 21.14 -17.14 24.65
N TYR A 374 21.32 -18.37 24.15
CA TYR A 374 22.53 -18.76 23.42
C TYR A 374 22.72 -17.90 22.15
N GLN A 375 21.68 -17.76 21.33
CA GLN A 375 21.73 -16.92 20.11
C GLN A 375 22.03 -15.45 20.42
N ILE A 376 21.38 -14.89 21.43
CA ILE A 376 21.61 -13.51 21.86
C ILE A 376 23.04 -13.34 22.41
N SER A 377 23.51 -14.27 23.24
CA SER A 377 24.87 -14.22 23.80
C SER A 377 25.94 -14.30 22.73
N ALA A 378 25.78 -15.21 21.76
CA ALA A 378 26.68 -15.36 20.63
C ALA A 378 26.78 -14.06 19.81
N ALA A 379 25.66 -13.41 19.53
CA ALA A 379 25.64 -12.14 18.81
C ALA A 379 26.28 -11.00 19.63
N LEU A 380 26.00 -10.92 20.93
CA LEU A 380 26.61 -9.91 21.81
C LEU A 380 28.13 -10.09 22.01
N GLN A 381 28.65 -11.30 21.87
CA GLN A 381 30.09 -11.59 21.93
C GLN A 381 30.79 -11.25 20.61
N ASP A 382 30.08 -11.31 19.48
CA ASP A 382 30.67 -10.97 18.17
C ASP A 382 30.86 -9.46 18.04
N GLN A 383 32.12 -9.02 18.07
CA GLN A 383 32.48 -7.61 17.96
C GLN A 383 32.06 -7.03 16.60
N THR A 384 32.22 -7.79 15.53
CA THR A 384 31.93 -7.36 14.17
C THR A 384 30.44 -7.12 13.99
N TRP A 385 29.61 -8.02 14.52
CA TRP A 385 28.15 -7.84 14.51
C TRP A 385 27.71 -6.62 15.32
N ARG A 386 28.26 -6.42 16.51
CA ARG A 386 27.93 -5.26 17.35
C ARG A 386 28.29 -3.95 16.66
N GLU A 387 29.46 -3.85 16.06
CA GLU A 387 29.90 -2.67 15.32
C GLU A 387 28.98 -2.42 14.11
N HIS A 388 28.56 -3.47 13.43
CA HIS A 388 27.65 -3.40 12.31
C HIS A 388 26.26 -2.90 12.73
N VAL A 389 25.66 -3.52 13.75
CA VAL A 389 24.34 -3.14 14.25
C VAL A 389 24.32 -1.75 14.87
N GLN A 390 25.39 -1.35 15.56
CA GLN A 390 25.45 -0.05 16.22
C GLN A 390 25.31 1.13 15.25
N GLN A 391 25.61 0.93 13.99
CA GLN A 391 25.75 2.01 13.01
C GLN A 391 24.48 2.38 12.29
N GLY A 392 23.59 1.45 12.12
CA GLY A 392 22.24 1.70 11.62
C GLY A 392 22.10 1.83 10.10
N ASP A 393 23.16 2.09 9.36
CA ASP A 393 23.15 2.32 7.91
C ASP A 393 23.66 1.11 7.13
N VAL A 394 23.17 0.93 5.90
CA VAL A 394 23.75 -0.01 4.94
C VAL A 394 25.14 0.50 4.54
N LEU A 395 26.13 -0.40 4.57
CA LEU A 395 27.49 -0.11 4.18
C LEU A 395 27.78 -0.66 2.80
N TYR A 396 28.65 0.06 2.10
CA TYR A 396 29.12 -0.29 0.78
C TYR A 396 30.62 -0.48 0.81
N LYS A 397 31.09 -1.62 0.29
CA LYS A 397 32.52 -1.85 0.11
C LYS A 397 32.98 -1.07 -1.10
N ALA A 398 33.81 -0.07 -0.85
CA ALA A 398 34.42 0.75 -1.88
C ALA A 398 35.87 0.35 -2.10
N GLU A 399 36.38 0.53 -3.31
CA GLU A 399 37.78 0.33 -3.70
C GLU A 399 38.27 1.56 -4.47
N HIS A 400 39.47 1.94 -4.20
CA HIS A 400 40.15 3.02 -4.90
C HIS A 400 41.68 2.71 -4.93
N PRO A 401 42.43 3.05 -5.99
CA PRO A 401 43.87 2.78 -6.08
C PRO A 401 44.64 3.31 -4.88
N GLU A 402 44.22 4.44 -4.33
CA GLU A 402 44.73 4.95 -3.06
C GLU A 402 43.70 4.80 -1.93
N GLU A 403 43.82 3.74 -1.18
CA GLU A 403 42.92 3.42 -0.06
C GLU A 403 42.84 4.54 0.98
N ARG A 404 43.89 5.34 1.13
CA ARG A 404 43.90 6.50 2.04
C ARG A 404 42.76 7.49 1.78
N LEU A 405 42.31 7.64 0.53
CA LEU A 405 41.17 8.48 0.21
C LEU A 405 39.92 7.96 0.91
N LEU A 406 39.60 6.69 0.76
CA LEU A 406 38.41 6.07 1.38
C LEU A 406 38.51 6.15 2.91
N LEU A 407 39.65 5.85 3.48
CA LEU A 407 39.91 5.94 4.92
C LEU A 407 39.73 7.36 5.45
N SER A 408 40.04 8.38 4.66
CA SER A 408 39.86 9.79 5.06
C SER A 408 38.38 10.18 5.18
N TRP A 409 37.49 9.59 4.39
CA TRP A 409 36.06 9.84 4.41
C TRP A 409 35.29 8.91 5.33
N SER A 410 35.80 7.69 5.56
CA SER A 410 35.18 6.71 6.45
C SER A 410 35.29 7.14 7.91
N ARG A 411 34.19 7.29 8.60
CA ARG A 411 34.16 7.57 10.05
C ARG A 411 34.79 6.45 10.88
N ARG A 412 34.90 5.27 10.32
CA ARG A 412 35.38 4.04 10.98
C ARG A 412 36.84 3.72 10.70
N GLY A 413 37.43 4.39 9.75
CA GLY A 413 38.76 4.02 9.29
C GLY A 413 38.77 2.67 8.55
N SER A 414 37.71 2.35 7.82
CA SER A 414 37.58 1.14 7.00
C SER A 414 37.18 1.48 5.57
N ILE A 415 37.33 0.55 4.66
CA ILE A 415 36.90 0.68 3.25
C ILE A 415 35.38 0.50 3.07
N TRP A 416 34.66 0.25 4.15
CA TRP A 416 33.23 0.20 4.17
C TRP A 416 32.66 1.56 4.53
N LEU A 417 31.96 2.18 3.59
CA LEU A 417 31.40 3.52 3.73
C LEU A 417 29.88 3.48 3.63
N THR A 418 29.22 4.43 4.26
CA THR A 418 27.79 4.64 4.08
C THR A 418 27.51 5.29 2.73
N SER A 419 26.27 5.20 2.25
CA SER A 419 25.84 5.91 1.05
C SER A 419 26.07 7.41 1.17
N GLU A 420 25.83 7.99 2.37
CA GLU A 420 26.06 9.40 2.64
C GLU A 420 27.53 9.79 2.46
N GLU A 421 28.46 9.02 3.03
CA GLU A 421 29.90 9.26 2.90
C GLU A 421 30.37 9.22 1.44
N LEU A 422 29.89 8.23 0.67
CA LEU A 422 30.20 8.08 -0.75
C LEU A 422 29.62 9.22 -1.60
N LEU A 423 28.37 9.62 -1.33
CA LEU A 423 27.72 10.73 -2.04
C LEU A 423 28.40 12.07 -1.72
N PHE A 424 28.83 12.30 -0.47
CA PHE A 424 29.58 13.49 -0.10
C PHE A 424 30.95 13.51 -0.77
N LEU A 425 31.68 12.41 -0.76
CA LEU A 425 32.95 12.28 -1.48
C LEU A 425 32.78 12.63 -2.95
N ARG A 426 31.75 12.06 -3.61
CA ARG A 426 31.44 12.36 -5.00
C ARG A 426 31.12 13.83 -5.24
N ASN A 427 30.31 14.44 -4.40
CA ASN A 427 29.91 15.84 -4.55
C ASN A 427 31.08 16.78 -4.35
N GLU A 428 31.96 16.51 -3.38
CA GLU A 428 33.18 17.34 -3.19
C GLU A 428 34.15 17.13 -4.34
N TYR A 429 34.28 15.93 -4.86
CA TYR A 429 35.07 15.68 -6.07
C TYR A 429 34.61 16.58 -7.23
N TYR A 430 33.28 16.66 -7.50
CA TYR A 430 32.76 17.54 -8.54
C TYR A 430 33.07 19.00 -8.32
N LYS A 431 32.85 19.50 -7.11
CA LYS A 431 33.08 20.90 -6.79
C LYS A 431 34.55 21.26 -6.99
N LYS A 432 35.47 20.37 -6.59
CA LYS A 432 36.89 20.64 -6.61
C LYS A 432 37.51 20.39 -7.98
N SER A 433 37.06 19.38 -8.73
CA SER A 433 37.57 19.11 -10.08
C SER A 433 37.30 20.27 -11.06
N ALA A 434 36.28 21.09 -10.80
CA ALA A 434 36.03 22.29 -11.60
C ALA A 434 37.09 23.43 -11.38
N HIS A 435 37.82 23.36 -10.26
CA HIS A 435 38.77 24.43 -9.86
C HIS A 435 40.23 24.00 -9.80
N VAL A 436 40.50 22.71 -9.74
CA VAL A 436 41.85 22.15 -9.60
C VAL A 436 42.17 21.34 -10.84
N LEU A 437 43.15 21.81 -11.63
CA LEU A 437 43.53 21.17 -12.89
C LEU A 437 44.55 20.03 -12.72
N ASP A 438 45.20 19.94 -11.56
CA ASP A 438 46.20 18.92 -11.24
C ASP A 438 45.58 17.79 -10.41
N ALA A 439 45.71 16.54 -10.87
CA ALA A 439 45.17 15.35 -10.21
C ALA A 439 45.71 15.17 -8.78
N ARG A 440 46.97 15.48 -8.54
CA ARG A 440 47.61 15.39 -7.22
C ARG A 440 47.06 16.43 -6.24
N GLY A 441 46.90 17.67 -6.70
CA GLY A 441 46.29 18.74 -5.92
C GLY A 441 44.83 18.46 -5.58
N LEU A 442 44.07 17.88 -6.52
CA LEU A 442 42.70 17.44 -6.28
C LEU A 442 42.64 16.34 -5.21
N PHE A 443 43.52 15.37 -5.28
CA PHE A 443 43.58 14.28 -4.30
C PHE A 443 43.87 14.78 -2.88
N GLU A 444 44.87 15.65 -2.71
CA GLU A 444 45.18 16.24 -1.41
C GLU A 444 44.05 17.11 -0.84
N GLU A 445 43.34 17.81 -1.71
CA GLU A 445 42.17 18.60 -1.32
C GLU A 445 41.00 17.69 -0.86
N LEU A 446 40.77 16.56 -1.54
CA LEU A 446 39.74 15.57 -1.15
C LEU A 446 40.08 14.89 0.18
N LEU A 447 41.36 14.59 0.45
CA LEU A 447 41.80 14.08 1.75
C LEU A 447 41.51 15.08 2.87
N ARG A 448 41.77 16.37 2.64
CA ARG A 448 41.48 17.44 3.60
C ARG A 448 39.99 17.61 3.85
N CYS A 449 39.17 17.57 2.81
CA CYS A 449 37.70 17.61 2.91
C CYS A 449 37.17 16.42 3.71
N GLY A 450 37.67 15.20 3.49
CA GLY A 450 37.30 14.01 4.24
C GLY A 450 37.62 14.14 5.74
N ALA A 451 38.81 14.61 6.08
CA ALA A 451 39.16 14.86 7.47
C ALA A 451 38.23 15.90 8.13
N GLN A 452 37.87 16.98 7.43
CA GLN A 452 36.95 18.00 7.93
C GLN A 452 35.52 17.44 8.10
N TYR A 453 35.05 16.58 7.18
CA TYR A 453 33.77 15.93 7.27
C TYR A 453 33.64 15.07 8.54
N LYS A 454 34.69 14.28 8.85
CA LYS A 454 34.74 13.50 10.10
C LYS A 454 34.61 14.39 11.34
N HIS A 455 35.39 15.47 11.41
CA HIS A 455 35.37 16.36 12.58
C HIS A 455 34.02 17.07 12.80
N ARG A 456 33.36 17.49 11.74
CA ARG A 456 32.03 18.15 11.85
C ARG A 456 30.96 17.24 12.42
N LYS A 457 30.95 15.96 12.05
CA LYS A 457 29.90 15.01 12.51
C LYS A 457 30.22 14.38 13.87
N THR A 458 31.46 14.25 14.26
CA THR A 458 31.84 13.82 15.63
C THR A 458 31.52 14.88 16.70
N GLY A 459 31.52 16.16 16.35
CA GLY A 459 31.15 17.25 17.25
C GLY A 459 29.65 17.41 17.55
N CYS A 460 28.77 16.81 16.74
CA CYS A 460 27.31 16.90 16.95
C CYS A 460 26.70 15.80 17.84
N THR A 461 27.48 14.84 18.30
CA THR A 461 26.95 13.68 19.07
C THR A 461 26.93 13.87 20.60
N VAL A 462 27.29 15.05 21.14
CA VAL A 462 27.42 15.29 22.59
C VAL A 462 26.54 16.40 23.14
N SER A 463 25.43 16.75 22.53
CA SER A 463 24.49 17.65 23.22
C SER A 463 23.04 17.37 22.82
N SER A 464 22.36 16.64 23.66
CA SER A 464 20.95 16.71 24.08
C SER A 464 20.34 15.33 24.38
N ALA A 465 20.86 14.66 25.41
CA ALA A 465 20.12 13.63 26.12
C ALA A 465 19.49 14.27 27.37
N THR A 466 18.37 14.94 27.22
CA THR A 466 17.49 15.27 28.34
C THR A 466 16.33 14.27 28.39
N HIS A 467 16.21 13.68 29.57
CA HIS A 467 15.21 12.73 30.02
C HIS A 467 13.80 12.93 29.42
N ARG A 468 13.32 11.94 28.68
CA ARG A 468 11.90 11.63 28.59
C ARG A 468 11.70 10.12 28.67
N SER A 469 10.74 9.73 29.52
CA SER A 469 10.30 8.36 29.83
C SER A 469 10.03 7.50 28.59
N PRO A 470 10.17 6.16 28.68
CA PRO A 470 9.97 5.27 27.54
C PRO A 470 8.47 5.15 27.24
N LYS A 471 8.01 5.93 26.27
CA LYS A 471 6.76 5.68 25.57
C LYS A 471 7.11 5.12 24.22
N THR A 472 6.60 3.90 23.96
CA THR A 472 6.37 3.29 22.64
C THR A 472 7.43 3.61 21.59
N ILE A 473 8.09 2.58 21.05
CA ILE A 473 8.99 2.69 19.91
C ILE A 473 8.36 3.63 18.88
N SER A 474 8.79 4.88 18.87
CA SER A 474 8.35 5.87 17.90
C SER A 474 9.06 5.56 16.59
N THR A 475 8.29 5.11 15.61
CA THR A 475 8.65 5.24 14.20
C THR A 475 9.30 6.61 13.96
N PRO A 476 10.41 6.70 13.20
CA PRO A 476 11.04 7.97 12.89
C PRO A 476 10.01 8.92 12.31
N LYS A 477 10.01 10.15 12.78
CA LYS A 477 9.03 11.20 12.46
C LYS A 477 8.90 11.32 10.94
N ARG A 478 7.68 11.20 10.51
CA ARG A 478 7.13 11.24 9.16
C ARG A 478 7.19 12.64 8.53
N ASN A 479 8.28 13.37 8.62
CA ASN A 479 8.39 14.71 8.04
C ASN A 479 9.83 15.05 7.69
N GLU A 480 10.39 14.38 6.68
CA GLU A 480 11.31 15.04 5.77
C GLU A 480 10.74 14.87 4.37
N PRO A 481 10.49 15.95 3.63
CA PRO A 481 10.00 15.84 2.28
C PRO A 481 11.09 15.25 1.40
N PHE A 482 10.86 14.03 0.91
CA PHE A 482 11.61 13.43 -0.19
C PHE A 482 11.29 14.19 -1.50
N LEU A 483 11.60 15.48 -1.52
CA LEU A 483 11.42 16.34 -2.67
C LEU A 483 12.78 16.94 -3.07
N SER A 484 13.72 16.07 -3.45
CA SER A 484 14.69 16.50 -4.43
C SER A 484 14.02 16.40 -5.80
N GLU A 485 14.07 17.45 -6.57
CA GLU A 485 13.73 17.45 -8.00
C GLU A 485 14.35 16.20 -8.66
N PRO A 486 13.68 15.64 -9.73
CA PRO A 486 14.22 14.49 -10.43
C PRO A 486 15.69 14.78 -10.72
N SER A 487 16.57 14.03 -10.06
CA SER A 487 18.00 14.28 -10.13
C SER A 487 18.42 14.13 -11.60
N ARG A 488 18.57 15.24 -12.27
CA ARG A 488 19.38 15.29 -13.49
C ARG A 488 20.78 14.93 -13.02
N VAL A 489 21.10 13.64 -13.12
CA VAL A 489 22.45 13.15 -12.78
C VAL A 489 23.40 13.81 -13.78
N PRO A 490 24.25 14.75 -13.38
CA PRO A 490 25.20 15.32 -14.30
C PRO A 490 26.14 14.22 -14.79
N ALA A 491 26.53 14.23 -16.06
CA ALA A 491 27.58 13.34 -16.56
C ALA A 491 28.86 13.56 -15.74
N LEU A 492 29.36 12.49 -15.11
CA LEU A 492 30.57 12.58 -14.28
C LEU A 492 31.83 12.70 -15.17
N PRO A 493 32.82 13.51 -14.76
CA PRO A 493 34.14 13.41 -15.32
C PRO A 493 34.73 12.02 -15.09
N ALA A 494 35.47 11.50 -16.06
CA ALA A 494 36.07 10.15 -16.07
C ALA A 494 36.88 9.78 -14.83
N ALA A 495 37.40 10.77 -14.11
CA ALA A 495 38.29 10.56 -12.97
C ALA A 495 37.62 10.09 -11.65
N PHE A 496 36.27 10.09 -11.54
CA PHE A 496 35.60 9.47 -10.39
C PHE A 496 35.31 7.97 -10.62
N ASP A 497 35.54 7.48 -11.84
CA ASP A 497 35.38 6.05 -12.17
C ASP A 497 36.40 5.18 -11.42
N ASP A 498 37.41 5.79 -10.77
CA ASP A 498 38.39 5.09 -9.94
C ASP A 498 37.83 4.62 -8.58
N VAL A 499 36.70 5.17 -8.11
CA VAL A 499 36.01 4.67 -6.91
C VAL A 499 34.98 3.63 -7.32
N LEU A 500 35.34 2.38 -7.15
CA LEU A 500 34.46 1.24 -7.44
C LEU A 500 33.68 0.85 -6.20
N VAL A 501 32.37 0.66 -6.35
CA VAL A 501 31.49 0.11 -5.30
C VAL A 501 31.11 -1.32 -5.70
N HIS A 502 31.62 -2.31 -4.93
CA HIS A 502 31.49 -3.71 -5.27
C HIS A 502 30.22 -4.36 -4.73
N THR A 503 29.92 -4.09 -3.45
CA THR A 503 28.82 -4.79 -2.75
C THR A 503 28.38 -3.96 -1.54
N SER A 504 27.21 -4.27 -1.03
CA SER A 504 26.72 -3.72 0.22
C SER A 504 26.63 -4.81 1.30
N THR A 505 26.39 -4.39 2.54
CA THR A 505 26.15 -5.29 3.68
C THR A 505 24.75 -5.92 3.64
N SER A 506 23.89 -5.56 2.70
CA SER A 506 22.59 -6.19 2.47
C SER A 506 22.65 -7.10 1.25
N THR A 507 22.57 -8.40 1.48
CA THR A 507 22.53 -9.41 0.42
C THR A 507 21.34 -9.19 -0.51
N LYS A 508 20.20 -8.83 0.05
CA LYS A 508 18.97 -8.57 -0.71
C LYS A 508 19.08 -7.32 -1.59
N LEU A 509 19.67 -6.25 -1.06
CA LEU A 509 19.94 -5.05 -1.86
C LEU A 509 20.86 -5.36 -3.03
N ASN A 510 21.92 -6.14 -2.80
CA ASN A 510 22.84 -6.55 -3.86
C ASN A 510 22.12 -7.35 -4.96
N GLY A 511 21.26 -8.31 -4.59
CA GLY A 511 20.46 -9.07 -5.54
C GLY A 511 19.50 -8.20 -6.35
N ILE A 512 18.83 -7.24 -5.71
CA ILE A 512 17.93 -6.29 -6.40
C ILE A 512 18.71 -5.42 -7.39
N LEU A 513 19.87 -4.88 -6.97
CA LEU A 513 20.72 -4.08 -7.84
C LEU A 513 21.24 -4.88 -9.03
N GLN A 514 21.65 -6.12 -8.80
CA GLN A 514 22.07 -7.02 -9.87
C GLN A 514 20.98 -7.20 -10.91
N GLU A 515 19.73 -7.50 -10.49
CA GLU A 515 18.59 -7.64 -11.40
C GLU A 515 18.29 -6.37 -12.21
N ILE A 516 18.47 -5.20 -11.59
CA ILE A 516 18.27 -3.92 -12.26
C ILE A 516 19.40 -3.61 -13.26
N LEU A 517 20.64 -3.89 -12.90
CA LEU A 517 21.82 -3.62 -13.73
C LEU A 517 21.91 -4.58 -14.92
N GLU A 518 21.53 -5.84 -14.73
CA GLU A 518 21.47 -6.88 -15.78
C GLU A 518 20.31 -6.69 -16.76
N ALA A 519 19.33 -5.81 -16.44
CA ALA A 519 18.24 -5.53 -17.36
C ALA A 519 18.77 -4.97 -18.69
N VAL A 520 18.19 -5.44 -19.80
CA VAL A 520 18.61 -5.07 -21.16
C VAL A 520 18.52 -3.54 -21.37
N PRO A 521 19.45 -2.92 -22.09
CA PRO A 521 19.36 -1.49 -22.41
C PRO A 521 18.00 -1.14 -23.05
N GLY A 522 17.34 -0.11 -22.51
CA GLY A 522 15.99 0.30 -22.91
C GLY A 522 14.84 -0.48 -22.26
N GLU A 523 15.14 -1.44 -21.38
CA GLU A 523 14.15 -2.08 -20.51
C GLU A 523 13.88 -1.21 -19.29
N LYS A 524 12.60 -0.99 -18.97
CA LYS A 524 12.16 -0.28 -17.77
C LYS A 524 11.74 -1.25 -16.68
N VAL A 525 12.12 -0.93 -15.45
CA VAL A 525 11.96 -1.79 -14.28
C VAL A 525 11.03 -1.14 -13.26
N LEU A 526 10.03 -1.89 -12.80
CA LEU A 526 9.20 -1.53 -11.66
C LEU A 526 9.70 -2.27 -10.42
N VAL A 527 9.91 -1.56 -9.33
CA VAL A 527 10.31 -2.15 -8.05
C VAL A 527 9.24 -1.85 -7.02
N PHE A 528 8.60 -2.88 -6.50
CA PHE A 528 7.57 -2.77 -5.48
C PHE A 528 8.07 -3.22 -4.11
N SER A 529 7.75 -2.42 -3.09
CA SER A 529 7.97 -2.78 -1.69
C SER A 529 6.80 -2.36 -0.81
N THR A 530 6.53 -3.15 0.23
CA THR A 530 5.61 -2.77 1.30
C THR A 530 6.27 -1.81 2.30
N LEU A 531 7.60 -1.80 2.34
CA LEU A 531 8.42 -1.09 3.30
C LEU A 531 9.07 0.16 2.65
N HIS A 532 8.69 1.34 3.11
CA HIS A 532 9.27 2.60 2.62
C HIS A 532 10.80 2.69 2.83
N GLN A 533 11.29 2.11 3.94
CA GLN A 533 12.73 2.09 4.24
C GLN A 533 13.51 1.31 3.18
N VAL A 534 12.97 0.19 2.70
CA VAL A 534 13.59 -0.60 1.62
C VAL A 534 13.69 0.21 0.34
N LEU A 535 12.60 0.92 -0.04
CA LEU A 535 12.61 1.79 -1.23
C LEU A 535 13.65 2.91 -1.10
N ASN A 536 13.82 3.48 0.10
CA ASN A 536 14.80 4.52 0.35
C ASN A 536 16.24 4.01 0.20
N GLU A 537 16.55 2.82 0.73
CA GLU A 537 17.89 2.23 0.58
C GLU A 537 18.17 1.84 -0.86
N ILE A 538 17.18 1.31 -1.60
CA ILE A 538 17.30 1.06 -3.04
C ILE A 538 17.56 2.37 -3.80
N ALA A 539 16.86 3.45 -3.46
CA ALA A 539 17.05 4.75 -4.09
C ALA A 539 18.47 5.27 -3.89
N LYS A 540 19.01 5.23 -2.66
CA LYS A 540 20.39 5.62 -2.35
C LYS A 540 21.40 4.77 -3.15
N ALA A 541 21.14 3.47 -3.26
CA ALA A 541 22.00 2.57 -4.02
C ALA A 541 21.96 2.84 -5.52
N LEU A 542 20.78 3.10 -6.10
CA LEU A 542 20.63 3.48 -7.50
C LEU A 542 21.31 4.81 -7.81
N GLU A 543 21.28 5.76 -6.87
CA GLU A 543 22.00 7.01 -6.98
C GLU A 543 23.51 6.80 -6.99
N LEU A 544 24.03 5.88 -6.17
CA LEU A 544 25.45 5.48 -6.21
C LEU A 544 25.81 4.80 -7.54
N CYS A 545 24.96 3.91 -8.04
CA CYS A 545 25.13 3.21 -9.32
C CYS A 545 24.84 4.09 -10.55
N ARG A 546 24.45 5.35 -10.37
CA ARG A 546 24.08 6.27 -11.46
C ARG A 546 22.96 5.77 -12.35
N VAL A 547 22.04 4.99 -11.80
CA VAL A 547 20.84 4.53 -12.52
C VAL A 547 19.74 5.55 -12.30
N PRO A 548 19.26 6.23 -13.34
CA PRO A 548 18.18 7.19 -13.20
C PRO A 548 16.87 6.49 -12.78
N PHE A 549 16.24 6.98 -11.74
CA PHE A 549 15.04 6.41 -11.18
C PHE A 549 14.05 7.49 -10.75
N LEU A 550 12.80 7.07 -10.54
CA LEU A 550 11.74 7.88 -9.95
C LEU A 550 11.15 7.13 -8.76
N ILE A 551 10.59 7.86 -7.80
CA ILE A 551 9.95 7.30 -6.60
C ILE A 551 8.48 7.67 -6.59
N TYR A 552 7.62 6.68 -6.40
CA TYR A 552 6.17 6.83 -6.35
C TYR A 552 5.63 6.26 -5.03
N VAL A 553 5.46 7.13 -4.02
CA VAL A 553 5.10 6.72 -2.65
C VAL A 553 3.89 7.50 -2.12
N SER A 554 3.28 6.98 -1.04
CA SER A 554 2.19 7.66 -0.35
C SER A 554 2.67 9.00 0.22
N GLY A 555 1.81 10.02 0.18
CA GLY A 555 2.14 11.37 0.66
C GLY A 555 2.70 12.31 -0.40
N MET A 556 3.04 11.84 -1.61
CA MET A 556 3.41 12.74 -2.70
C MET A 556 2.20 13.57 -3.18
N PRO A 557 2.41 14.86 -3.49
CA PRO A 557 1.40 15.68 -4.14
C PRO A 557 0.95 15.09 -5.48
N GLN A 558 -0.34 15.22 -5.81
CA GLN A 558 -0.93 14.59 -7.00
C GLN A 558 -0.27 15.05 -8.31
N HIS A 559 0.05 16.34 -8.43
CA HIS A 559 0.71 16.86 -9.62
C HIS A 559 2.08 16.21 -9.87
N LEU A 560 2.87 16.00 -8.81
CA LEU A 560 4.16 15.32 -8.93
C LEU A 560 4.02 13.84 -9.30
N ARG A 561 2.98 13.18 -8.80
CA ARG A 561 2.68 11.78 -9.18
C ARG A 561 2.44 11.65 -10.67
N ASN A 562 1.61 12.51 -11.23
CA ASN A 562 1.31 12.51 -12.65
C ASN A 562 2.56 12.84 -13.50
N THR A 563 3.33 13.84 -13.07
CA THR A 563 4.60 14.19 -13.74
C THR A 563 5.57 13.02 -13.76
N TYR A 564 5.70 12.29 -12.65
CA TYR A 564 6.64 11.17 -12.55
C TYR A 564 6.19 9.96 -13.38
N VAL A 565 4.90 9.66 -13.41
CA VAL A 565 4.35 8.59 -14.26
C VAL A 565 4.56 8.93 -15.74
N ASN A 566 4.27 10.17 -16.14
CA ASN A 566 4.48 10.64 -17.52
C ASN A 566 5.97 10.62 -17.90
N ALA A 567 6.86 11.13 -17.02
CA ALA A 567 8.29 11.08 -17.24
C ALA A 567 8.79 9.63 -17.37
N PHE A 568 8.35 8.74 -16.48
CA PHE A 568 8.70 7.33 -16.57
C PHE A 568 8.19 6.69 -17.86
N THR A 569 7.00 7.03 -18.33
CA THR A 569 6.42 6.43 -19.54
C THR A 569 7.11 6.92 -20.81
N HIS A 570 7.37 8.22 -20.93
CA HIS A 570 7.80 8.85 -22.19
C HIS A 570 9.30 9.15 -22.28
N GLU A 571 9.96 9.37 -21.15
CA GLU A 571 11.39 9.69 -21.16
C GLU A 571 12.24 8.42 -21.05
N SER A 572 13.15 8.21 -21.98
CA SER A 572 14.03 7.04 -22.03
C SER A 572 15.11 7.05 -20.94
N GLN A 573 15.41 8.23 -20.35
CA GLN A 573 16.44 8.36 -19.33
C GLN A 573 16.07 7.62 -18.03
N PHE A 574 14.79 7.60 -17.65
CA PHE A 574 14.37 6.93 -16.42
C PHE A 574 14.21 5.43 -16.63
N ARG A 575 15.06 4.69 -15.93
CA ARG A 575 15.12 3.22 -16.05
C ARG A 575 14.28 2.52 -14.99
N CYS A 576 14.20 3.06 -13.78
CA CYS A 576 13.51 2.46 -12.65
C CYS A 576 12.40 3.35 -12.12
N LEU A 577 11.29 2.72 -11.70
CA LEU A 577 10.25 3.33 -10.91
C LEU A 577 10.07 2.53 -9.61
N LEU A 578 10.40 3.17 -8.48
CA LEU A 578 10.25 2.60 -7.15
C LEU A 578 8.85 2.90 -6.62
N MET A 579 8.10 1.89 -6.25
CA MET A 579 6.68 2.05 -5.88
C MET A 579 6.34 1.36 -4.56
N SER A 580 5.53 2.04 -3.74
CA SER A 580 4.88 1.37 -2.62
C SER A 580 3.74 0.49 -3.10
N THR A 581 3.66 -0.76 -2.62
CA THR A 581 2.59 -1.71 -2.96
C THR A 581 1.21 -1.19 -2.59
N ALA A 582 1.09 -0.40 -1.52
CA ALA A 582 -0.17 0.21 -1.09
C ALA A 582 -0.78 1.15 -2.15
N ILE A 583 0.04 1.76 -3.01
CA ILE A 583 -0.39 2.67 -4.08
C ILE A 583 -0.41 1.95 -5.44
N GLY A 584 0.38 0.89 -5.57
CA GLY A 584 0.42 0.07 -6.79
C GLY A 584 -0.96 -0.49 -7.18
N GLY A 585 -1.93 -0.51 -6.26
CA GLY A 585 -3.33 -0.85 -6.51
C GLY A 585 -4.12 0.16 -7.35
N SER A 586 -3.65 1.40 -7.51
CA SER A 586 -4.41 2.49 -8.14
C SER A 586 -4.28 2.51 -9.67
N GLY A 587 -4.87 1.60 -10.40
CA GLY A 587 -5.18 1.65 -11.85
C GLY A 587 -4.14 2.17 -12.87
N LEU A 588 -2.90 2.52 -12.45
CA LEU A 588 -1.87 3.11 -13.30
C LEU A 588 -1.50 2.24 -14.51
N ASP A 589 -1.30 2.85 -15.65
CA ASP A 589 -0.80 2.20 -16.86
C ASP A 589 0.72 2.36 -16.98
N LEU A 590 1.42 1.24 -16.83
CA LEU A 590 2.88 1.17 -16.87
C LEU A 590 3.37 0.06 -17.82
N HIS A 591 2.62 -0.18 -18.92
CA HIS A 591 2.98 -1.19 -19.92
C HIS A 591 4.32 -0.90 -20.63
N CYS A 592 4.89 0.28 -20.44
CA CYS A 592 6.24 0.61 -20.89
C CYS A 592 7.33 -0.20 -20.16
N ALA A 593 7.03 -0.75 -18.98
CA ALA A 593 7.94 -1.59 -18.22
C ALA A 593 7.76 -3.07 -18.55
N SER A 594 8.85 -3.81 -18.59
CA SER A 594 8.87 -5.25 -18.87
C SER A 594 9.48 -6.09 -17.75
N ARG A 595 10.03 -5.46 -16.72
CA ARG A 595 10.57 -6.15 -15.54
C ARG A 595 9.92 -5.63 -14.26
N ILE A 596 9.50 -6.57 -13.40
CA ILE A 596 8.86 -6.27 -12.13
C ILE A 596 9.61 -6.99 -11.02
N ILE A 597 10.08 -6.25 -10.04
CA ILE A 597 10.75 -6.78 -8.86
C ILE A 597 9.86 -6.56 -7.64
N LEU A 598 9.45 -7.64 -7.00
CA LEU A 598 8.77 -7.62 -5.70
C LEU A 598 9.83 -7.88 -4.63
N THR A 599 10.11 -6.89 -3.81
CA THR A 599 11.19 -6.97 -2.82
C THR A 599 10.87 -7.87 -1.64
N GLU A 600 9.57 -8.06 -1.33
CA GLU A 600 9.08 -8.99 -0.34
C GLU A 600 7.93 -9.84 -0.90
N PRO A 601 7.68 -11.03 -0.34
CA PRO A 601 6.46 -11.79 -0.63
C PRO A 601 5.23 -10.98 -0.23
N ILE A 602 4.32 -10.78 -1.17
CA ILE A 602 3.05 -10.10 -0.90
C ILE A 602 2.03 -11.15 -0.46
N TRP A 603 1.66 -11.13 0.83
CA TRP A 603 0.70 -12.10 1.41
C TRP A 603 -0.71 -11.99 0.84
N GLN A 604 -1.08 -10.81 0.32
CA GLN A 604 -2.36 -10.57 -0.31
C GLN A 604 -2.23 -10.79 -1.81
N TRP A 605 -2.74 -11.92 -2.28
CA TRP A 605 -2.69 -12.30 -3.69
C TRP A 605 -3.25 -11.23 -4.63
N ASP A 606 -4.29 -10.53 -4.20
CA ASP A 606 -4.91 -9.46 -4.98
C ASP A 606 -3.94 -8.30 -5.24
N LEU A 607 -3.16 -7.90 -4.23
CA LEU A 607 -2.17 -6.82 -4.36
C LEU A 607 -1.00 -7.22 -5.28
N GLU A 608 -0.52 -8.47 -5.17
CA GLU A 608 0.50 -8.98 -6.09
C GLU A 608 -0.01 -8.98 -7.52
N SER A 609 -1.21 -9.52 -7.74
CA SER A 609 -1.84 -9.54 -9.06
C SER A 609 -2.05 -8.13 -9.61
N GLN A 610 -2.46 -7.17 -8.79
CA GLN A 610 -2.61 -5.77 -9.19
C GLN A 610 -1.26 -5.15 -9.57
N ALA A 611 -0.20 -5.37 -8.79
CA ALA A 611 1.13 -4.87 -9.11
C ALA A 611 1.63 -5.41 -10.46
N VAL A 612 1.48 -6.70 -10.71
CA VAL A 612 1.88 -7.33 -11.98
C VAL A 612 1.07 -6.77 -13.16
N LYS A 613 -0.23 -6.58 -12.99
CA LYS A 613 -1.13 -6.04 -14.03
C LYS A 613 -0.87 -4.56 -14.36
N ARG A 614 0.02 -3.86 -13.66
CA ARG A 614 0.46 -2.51 -14.08
C ARG A 614 1.31 -2.55 -15.35
N ALA A 615 2.15 -3.57 -15.50
CA ALA A 615 2.98 -3.77 -16.68
C ALA A 615 2.43 -4.84 -17.63
N TRP A 616 1.91 -5.95 -17.11
CA TRP A 616 1.35 -7.03 -17.89
C TRP A 616 -0.14 -6.78 -18.19
N ARG A 617 -0.39 -6.01 -19.22
CA ARG A 617 -1.73 -5.58 -19.64
C ARG A 617 -1.81 -5.32 -21.14
N ILE A 618 -3.01 -5.04 -21.66
CA ILE A 618 -3.23 -4.67 -23.07
C ILE A 618 -2.34 -3.46 -23.41
N GLY A 619 -1.62 -3.55 -24.51
CA GLY A 619 -0.60 -2.57 -24.92
C GLY A 619 0.84 -3.02 -24.66
N GLN A 620 1.05 -4.03 -23.81
CA GLN A 620 2.37 -4.63 -23.62
C GLN A 620 2.80 -5.42 -24.86
N THR A 621 4.01 -5.13 -25.34
CA THR A 621 4.59 -5.78 -26.53
C THR A 621 5.79 -6.66 -26.20
N ARG A 622 6.33 -6.55 -24.99
CA ARG A 622 7.51 -7.28 -24.53
C ARG A 622 7.12 -8.37 -23.53
N ARG A 623 7.89 -9.44 -23.49
CA ARG A 623 7.83 -10.42 -22.40
C ARG A 623 7.98 -9.69 -21.05
N VAL A 624 7.19 -10.06 -20.06
CA VAL A 624 7.26 -9.50 -18.71
C VAL A 624 7.89 -10.52 -17.77
N LEU A 625 8.92 -10.11 -17.04
CA LEU A 625 9.65 -10.89 -16.05
C LEU A 625 9.39 -10.35 -14.65
#